data_c46b7e4982e445034f3118d434aa302a
#
_entry.id   c46b7e4982e445034f3118d434aa302a
#
_cell.length_a   1.000
_cell.length_b   1.000
_cell.length_c   1.000
_cell.angle_alpha   90.00
_cell.angle_beta   90.00
_cell.angle_gamma   90.00
#
_symmetry.space_group_name_H-M   'P 1'
#
loop_
_entity.id
_entity.type
_entity.pdbx_description
1 polymer ?
#
loop_
_entity_poly.entity_id
_entity_poly.type
_entity_poly.pdbx_seq_one_letter_code
_entity_poly.pdbx_strand_id
1 'polypeptide(L)'
;MQGEAANYSLPRWRFTRWLAEVGPGVPVEIRARLIAGLFGTLPVFAGGVINTIAVSAAIVARKPTAAFVAWLILEIVICIGRLIVLIIARRAAAQTRPTPTDIYLLLGLAWGASVGYGVTVSLTSGDWVVATLACLSAAAMVGGICFRNFGAPRLAATMILMSLGPCMAGAAFTGEPLLYVVFLQAPLYLFAMTAAAFKLNKMLVATMQAERENDRRARHDPLTGLSNRSGLTDAVHAKRAQGEQVFALLFLDLDGFKTVNDTYGHAGGDRLLKMVAERLRHLLRTSDVAARIGGDEFVVLATASAQEDALELGRRLISAITASYDLGEGISVSIGVSAGIAMAPEHGNDLTDLLAVADAALYEAKTSGKSRCCMATPMSNLAALRRLKSQVVSRVGAAA
;
A
#
# COMPACT_ATOMS: atom_id res chain seq x y z
N MET A 1 -5.49 -3.19 14.54
CA MET A 1 -6.43 -4.02 13.78
C MET A 1 -6.25 -3.71 12.28
N GLN A 2 -5.21 -4.28 11.66
CA GLN A 2 -5.04 -4.28 10.21
C GLN A 2 -5.87 -5.46 9.69
N GLY A 3 -7.12 -5.18 9.28
CA GLY A 3 -7.93 -6.15 8.56
C GLY A 3 -7.26 -6.42 7.22
N GLU A 4 -7.03 -7.69 6.90
CA GLU A 4 -6.62 -8.17 5.59
C GLU A 4 -7.38 -7.40 4.52
N ALA A 5 -6.67 -6.62 3.72
CA ALA A 5 -7.28 -5.87 2.65
C ALA A 5 -7.84 -6.88 1.63
N ALA A 6 -9.14 -7.11 1.68
CA ALA A 6 -9.82 -8.01 0.76
C ALA A 6 -9.43 -7.65 -0.69
N ASN A 7 -8.84 -8.61 -1.40
CA ASN A 7 -8.29 -8.41 -2.75
C ASN A 7 -9.42 -8.32 -3.79
N TYR A 8 -9.90 -7.10 -4.05
CA TYR A 8 -10.84 -6.85 -5.13
C TYR A 8 -10.12 -6.71 -6.47
N SER A 9 -10.66 -7.34 -7.51
CA SER A 9 -10.09 -7.30 -8.87
C SER A 9 -10.29 -5.93 -9.50
N LEU A 10 -9.28 -5.45 -10.22
CA LEU A 10 -9.42 -4.27 -11.08
C LEU A 10 -10.41 -4.55 -12.21
N PRO A 11 -11.12 -3.51 -12.73
CA PRO A 11 -12.03 -3.66 -13.86
C PRO A 11 -11.31 -4.19 -15.10
N ARG A 12 -11.99 -5.05 -15.88
CA ARG A 12 -11.43 -5.69 -17.10
C ARG A 12 -11.89 -5.05 -18.39
N TRP A 13 -13.12 -4.53 -18.43
CA TRP A 13 -13.69 -3.95 -19.64
C TRP A 13 -13.15 -2.54 -19.91
N ARG A 14 -13.01 -2.15 -21.17
CA ARG A 14 -12.43 -0.84 -21.53
C ARG A 14 -13.17 0.34 -20.89
N PHE A 15 -14.50 0.28 -20.90
CA PHE A 15 -15.35 1.34 -20.34
C PHE A 15 -15.23 1.43 -18.81
N THR A 16 -15.33 0.32 -18.11
CA THR A 16 -15.24 0.30 -16.64
C THR A 16 -13.83 0.61 -16.15
N ARG A 17 -12.77 0.25 -16.89
CA ARG A 17 -11.40 0.72 -16.63
C ARG A 17 -11.30 2.24 -16.75
N TRP A 18 -11.91 2.82 -17.78
CA TRP A 18 -11.95 4.28 -17.92
C TRP A 18 -12.69 4.95 -16.76
N LEU A 19 -13.81 4.40 -16.31
CA LEU A 19 -14.56 4.90 -15.14
C LEU A 19 -13.74 4.85 -13.85
N ALA A 20 -12.94 3.81 -13.68
CA ALA A 20 -12.11 3.58 -12.49
C ALA A 20 -10.70 4.21 -12.59
N GLU A 21 -10.39 4.94 -13.65
CA GLU A 21 -9.10 5.58 -13.86
C GLU A 21 -8.88 6.71 -12.84
N VAL A 22 -7.75 6.65 -12.15
CA VAL A 22 -7.38 7.62 -11.09
C VAL A 22 -6.21 8.51 -11.50
N GLY A 23 -5.65 8.32 -12.70
CA GLY A 23 -4.56 9.12 -13.25
C GLY A 23 -3.31 8.31 -13.59
N PRO A 24 -2.40 8.90 -14.38
CA PRO A 24 -1.15 8.25 -14.75
C PRO A 24 -0.20 8.16 -13.55
N GLY A 25 0.64 7.11 -13.52
CA GLY A 25 1.69 6.95 -12.51
C GLY A 25 1.22 6.45 -11.14
N VAL A 26 -0.09 6.19 -10.94
CA VAL A 26 -0.57 5.61 -9.67
C VAL A 26 -0.26 4.11 -9.63
N PRO A 27 0.46 3.61 -8.62
CA PRO A 27 0.78 2.20 -8.45
C PRO A 27 -0.46 1.29 -8.43
N VAL A 28 -0.30 0.05 -8.94
CA VAL A 28 -1.40 -0.93 -9.04
C VAL A 28 -2.01 -1.24 -7.68
N GLU A 29 -1.20 -1.29 -6.63
CA GLU A 29 -1.64 -1.57 -5.25
C GLU A 29 -2.55 -0.46 -4.72
N ILE A 30 -2.23 0.81 -5.02
CA ILE A 30 -3.08 1.94 -4.63
C ILE A 30 -4.39 1.90 -5.42
N ARG A 31 -4.35 1.60 -6.74
CA ARG A 31 -5.56 1.42 -7.55
C ARG A 31 -6.45 0.32 -6.99
N ALA A 32 -5.86 -0.81 -6.59
CA ALA A 32 -6.61 -1.92 -6.00
C ALA A 32 -7.28 -1.51 -4.66
N ARG A 33 -6.58 -0.77 -3.80
CA ARG A 33 -7.16 -0.25 -2.54
C ARG A 33 -8.29 0.74 -2.79
N LEU A 34 -8.17 1.61 -3.80
CA LEU A 34 -9.22 2.56 -4.19
C LEU A 34 -10.48 1.82 -4.69
N ILE A 35 -10.32 0.77 -5.49
CA ILE A 35 -11.42 -0.08 -5.95
C ILE A 35 -12.05 -0.83 -4.77
N ALA A 36 -11.24 -1.38 -3.85
CA ALA A 36 -11.74 -2.02 -2.65
C ALA A 36 -12.64 -1.09 -1.81
N GLY A 37 -12.30 0.19 -1.74
CA GLY A 37 -13.09 1.23 -1.05
C GLY A 37 -14.52 1.35 -1.57
N LEU A 38 -14.78 1.08 -2.87
CA LEU A 38 -16.12 1.14 -3.45
C LEU A 38 -17.07 0.07 -2.86
N PHE A 39 -16.52 -1.03 -2.35
CA PHE A 39 -17.28 -2.14 -1.75
C PHE A 39 -17.44 -2.03 -0.22
N GLY A 40 -16.75 -1.05 0.42
CA GLY A 40 -16.58 -1.02 1.88
C GLY A 40 -17.74 -0.44 2.68
N THR A 41 -18.49 0.53 2.17
CA THR A 41 -19.43 1.37 2.94
C THR A 41 -20.87 0.86 2.89
N LEU A 42 -21.16 -0.23 3.60
CA LEU A 42 -22.52 -0.80 3.64
C LEU A 42 -23.58 0.17 4.20
N PRO A 43 -23.35 0.95 5.28
CA PRO A 43 -24.36 1.90 5.78
C PRO A 43 -24.74 2.98 4.76
N VAL A 44 -23.75 3.54 4.04
CA VAL A 44 -24.01 4.55 2.99
C VAL A 44 -24.76 3.94 1.81
N PHE A 45 -24.43 2.69 1.45
CA PHE A 45 -25.18 1.95 0.43
C PHE A 45 -26.63 1.73 0.86
N ALA A 46 -26.85 1.23 2.07
CA ALA A 46 -28.19 0.97 2.59
C ALA A 46 -29.02 2.25 2.68
N GLY A 47 -28.43 3.35 3.15
CA GLY A 47 -29.10 4.66 3.20
C GLY A 47 -29.56 5.13 1.81
N GLY A 48 -28.73 4.98 0.78
CA GLY A 48 -29.10 5.31 -0.60
C GLY A 48 -30.27 4.44 -1.11
N VAL A 49 -30.21 3.12 -0.91
CA VAL A 49 -31.25 2.18 -1.30
C VAL A 49 -32.58 2.47 -0.60
N ILE A 50 -32.55 2.65 0.71
CA ILE A 50 -33.74 2.94 1.52
C ILE A 50 -34.38 4.26 1.04
N ASN A 51 -33.57 5.29 0.83
CA ASN A 51 -34.07 6.60 0.39
C ASN A 51 -34.75 6.52 -0.98
N THR A 52 -34.11 5.91 -2.00
CA THR A 52 -34.67 5.89 -3.36
C THR A 52 -35.93 5.01 -3.44
N ILE A 53 -35.96 3.87 -2.74
CA ILE A 53 -37.17 3.01 -2.70
C ILE A 53 -38.28 3.71 -1.92
N ALA A 54 -38.01 4.35 -0.78
CA ALA A 54 -39.04 5.02 0.02
C ALA A 54 -39.66 6.20 -0.76
N VAL A 55 -38.82 7.00 -1.45
CA VAL A 55 -39.29 8.14 -2.25
C VAL A 55 -40.12 7.65 -3.44
N SER A 56 -39.65 6.67 -4.22
CA SER A 56 -40.41 6.13 -5.36
C SER A 56 -41.73 5.47 -4.92
N ALA A 57 -41.73 4.75 -3.80
CA ALA A 57 -42.93 4.16 -3.23
C ALA A 57 -43.94 5.23 -2.79
N ALA A 58 -43.51 6.29 -2.10
CA ALA A 58 -44.33 7.41 -1.69
C ALA A 58 -44.99 8.12 -2.91
N ILE A 59 -44.19 8.29 -3.98
CA ILE A 59 -44.68 8.90 -5.22
C ILE A 59 -45.72 8.02 -5.90
N VAL A 60 -45.49 6.70 -5.98
CA VAL A 60 -46.49 5.75 -6.52
C VAL A 60 -47.77 5.77 -5.69
N ALA A 61 -47.67 5.77 -4.34
CA ALA A 61 -48.82 5.84 -3.48
C ALA A 61 -49.66 7.12 -3.70
N ARG A 62 -49.02 8.26 -4.03
CA ARG A 62 -49.70 9.52 -4.32
C ARG A 62 -50.28 9.58 -5.73
N LYS A 63 -49.51 9.09 -6.72
CA LYS A 63 -49.85 9.18 -8.13
C LYS A 63 -49.50 7.88 -8.88
N PRO A 64 -50.39 6.87 -8.83
CA PRO A 64 -50.11 5.51 -9.36
C PRO A 64 -50.22 5.45 -10.89
N THR A 65 -49.31 6.14 -11.60
CA THR A 65 -49.21 6.03 -13.05
C THR A 65 -48.26 4.91 -13.49
N ALA A 66 -48.43 4.39 -14.71
CA ALA A 66 -47.56 3.34 -15.23
C ALA A 66 -46.08 3.72 -15.18
N ALA A 67 -45.76 4.99 -15.43
CA ALA A 67 -44.36 5.50 -15.42
C ALA A 67 -43.77 5.46 -13.99
N PHE A 68 -44.51 5.82 -12.96
CA PHE A 68 -44.02 5.77 -11.57
C PHE A 68 -43.92 4.35 -11.06
N VAL A 69 -44.89 3.49 -11.40
CA VAL A 69 -44.84 2.05 -11.05
C VAL A 69 -43.63 1.39 -11.71
N ALA A 70 -43.37 1.68 -13.01
CA ALA A 70 -42.20 1.19 -13.71
C ALA A 70 -40.89 1.66 -13.03
N TRP A 71 -40.83 2.95 -12.62
CA TRP A 71 -39.68 3.47 -11.89
C TRP A 71 -39.44 2.75 -10.56
N LEU A 72 -40.48 2.56 -9.73
CA LEU A 72 -40.36 1.83 -8.48
C LEU A 72 -39.85 0.39 -8.69
N ILE A 73 -40.40 -0.32 -9.70
CA ILE A 73 -39.96 -1.68 -10.04
C ILE A 73 -38.48 -1.65 -10.46
N LEU A 74 -38.08 -0.70 -11.31
CA LEU A 74 -36.71 -0.53 -11.77
C LEU A 74 -35.73 -0.27 -10.60
N GLU A 75 -36.08 0.62 -9.67
CA GLU A 75 -35.29 0.89 -8.46
C GLU A 75 -35.10 -0.38 -7.63
N ILE A 76 -36.16 -1.12 -7.37
CA ILE A 76 -36.12 -2.37 -6.59
C ILE A 76 -35.19 -3.39 -7.29
N VAL A 77 -35.37 -3.61 -8.59
CA VAL A 77 -34.57 -4.58 -9.37
C VAL A 77 -33.09 -4.21 -9.37
N ILE A 78 -32.75 -2.93 -9.62
CA ILE A 78 -31.36 -2.47 -9.61
C ILE A 78 -30.77 -2.58 -8.20
N CYS A 79 -31.47 -2.17 -7.17
CA CYS A 79 -31.00 -2.22 -5.77
C CYS A 79 -30.74 -3.67 -5.33
N ILE A 80 -31.64 -4.60 -5.64
CA ILE A 80 -31.45 -6.04 -5.36
C ILE A 80 -30.24 -6.57 -6.14
N GLY A 81 -30.12 -6.25 -7.44
CA GLY A 81 -28.98 -6.65 -8.27
C GLY A 81 -27.65 -6.14 -7.70
N ARG A 82 -27.60 -4.88 -7.29
CA ARG A 82 -26.41 -4.29 -6.63
C ARG A 82 -26.07 -4.99 -5.33
N LEU A 83 -27.07 -5.30 -4.50
CA LEU A 83 -26.85 -6.02 -3.24
C LEU A 83 -26.30 -7.43 -3.47
N ILE A 84 -26.89 -8.17 -4.42
CA ILE A 84 -26.43 -9.52 -4.79
C ILE A 84 -24.96 -9.46 -5.26
N VAL A 85 -24.64 -8.56 -6.19
CA VAL A 85 -23.28 -8.41 -6.73
C VAL A 85 -22.30 -7.98 -5.62
N LEU A 86 -22.71 -7.12 -4.69
CA LEU A 86 -21.91 -6.73 -3.53
C LEU A 86 -21.58 -7.94 -2.64
N ILE A 87 -22.57 -8.79 -2.35
CA ILE A 87 -22.36 -9.99 -1.53
C ILE A 87 -21.44 -10.99 -2.24
N ILE A 88 -21.66 -11.23 -3.53
CA ILE A 88 -20.80 -12.10 -4.36
C ILE A 88 -19.36 -11.55 -4.37
N ALA A 89 -19.18 -10.25 -4.58
CA ALA A 89 -17.87 -9.61 -4.61
C ALA A 89 -17.13 -9.77 -3.27
N ARG A 90 -17.81 -9.56 -2.15
CA ARG A 90 -17.22 -9.73 -0.81
C ARG A 90 -16.82 -11.17 -0.53
N ARG A 91 -17.66 -12.14 -0.89
CA ARG A 91 -17.33 -13.58 -0.74
C ARG A 91 -16.15 -13.98 -1.64
N ALA A 92 -16.14 -13.52 -2.88
CA ALA A 92 -15.03 -13.78 -3.83
C ALA A 92 -13.71 -13.17 -3.33
N ALA A 93 -13.73 -11.92 -2.85
CA ALA A 93 -12.57 -11.24 -2.30
C ALA A 93 -11.99 -11.95 -1.07
N ALA A 94 -12.85 -12.44 -0.15
CA ALA A 94 -12.43 -13.23 1.01
C ALA A 94 -11.80 -14.58 0.62
N GLN A 95 -12.14 -15.12 -0.57
CA GLN A 95 -11.58 -16.37 -1.11
C GLN A 95 -10.45 -16.13 -2.12
N THR A 96 -9.93 -14.89 -2.22
CA THR A 96 -8.91 -14.48 -3.22
C THR A 96 -9.30 -14.80 -4.67
N ARG A 97 -10.60 -14.89 -4.97
CA ARG A 97 -11.15 -15.14 -6.31
C ARG A 97 -11.43 -13.82 -7.04
N PRO A 98 -11.45 -13.83 -8.39
CA PRO A 98 -11.83 -12.65 -9.16
C PRO A 98 -13.21 -12.14 -8.78
N THR A 99 -13.33 -10.81 -8.59
CA THR A 99 -14.59 -10.16 -8.20
C THR A 99 -15.32 -9.60 -9.42
N PRO A 100 -16.66 -9.52 -9.41
CA PRO A 100 -17.48 -8.98 -10.49
C PRO A 100 -17.48 -7.43 -10.50
N THR A 101 -16.29 -6.80 -10.44
CA THR A 101 -16.12 -5.36 -10.33
C THR A 101 -16.78 -4.60 -11.49
N ASP A 102 -16.63 -5.09 -12.72
CA ASP A 102 -17.24 -4.44 -13.90
C ASP A 102 -18.77 -4.33 -13.78
N ILE A 103 -19.42 -5.41 -13.38
CA ILE A 103 -20.89 -5.46 -13.21
C ILE A 103 -21.31 -4.51 -12.08
N TYR A 104 -20.53 -4.47 -10.99
CA TYR A 104 -20.82 -3.59 -9.85
C TYR A 104 -20.79 -2.09 -10.27
N LEU A 105 -19.80 -1.69 -11.06
CA LEU A 105 -19.69 -0.32 -11.59
C LEU A 105 -20.85 0.02 -12.53
N LEU A 106 -21.22 -0.88 -13.44
CA LEU A 106 -22.34 -0.66 -14.36
C LEU A 106 -23.67 -0.57 -13.65
N LEU A 107 -23.91 -1.39 -12.64
CA LEU A 107 -25.11 -1.30 -11.82
C LEU A 107 -25.16 0.02 -11.02
N GLY A 108 -24.01 0.58 -10.67
CA GLY A 108 -23.92 1.93 -10.12
C GLY A 108 -24.43 3.00 -11.08
N LEU A 109 -24.01 2.93 -12.36
CA LEU A 109 -24.49 3.84 -13.41
C LEU A 109 -25.97 3.65 -13.68
N ALA A 110 -26.45 2.40 -13.76
CA ALA A 110 -27.85 2.08 -13.98
C ALA A 110 -28.74 2.68 -12.87
N TRP A 111 -28.25 2.62 -11.61
CA TRP A 111 -28.95 3.24 -10.49
C TRP A 111 -29.00 4.77 -10.62
N GLY A 112 -27.91 5.43 -10.97
CA GLY A 112 -27.89 6.88 -11.23
C GLY A 112 -28.88 7.28 -12.35
N ALA A 113 -28.91 6.51 -13.45
CA ALA A 113 -29.85 6.73 -14.54
C ALA A 113 -31.32 6.53 -14.12
N SER A 114 -31.62 5.53 -13.29
CA SER A 114 -32.97 5.31 -12.74
C SER A 114 -33.45 6.48 -11.87
N VAL A 115 -32.56 7.01 -11.02
CA VAL A 115 -32.89 8.24 -10.25
C VAL A 115 -33.17 9.41 -11.17
N GLY A 116 -32.37 9.62 -12.21
CA GLY A 116 -32.57 10.67 -13.19
C GLY A 116 -33.89 10.52 -14.00
N TYR A 117 -34.25 9.28 -14.36
CA TYR A 117 -35.54 8.98 -14.95
C TYR A 117 -36.70 9.39 -14.02
N GLY A 118 -36.62 9.03 -12.73
CA GLY A 118 -37.61 9.41 -11.73
C GLY A 118 -37.77 10.92 -11.60
N VAL A 119 -36.67 11.67 -11.61
CA VAL A 119 -36.69 13.16 -11.58
C VAL A 119 -37.41 13.71 -12.80
N THR A 120 -37.09 13.24 -14.01
CA THR A 120 -37.71 13.72 -15.26
C THR A 120 -39.20 13.47 -15.27
N VAL A 121 -39.64 12.24 -14.98
CA VAL A 121 -41.09 11.89 -14.93
C VAL A 121 -41.81 12.66 -13.86
N SER A 122 -41.17 12.93 -12.72
CA SER A 122 -41.76 13.69 -11.61
C SER A 122 -41.98 15.17 -12.01
N LEU A 123 -41.00 15.81 -12.62
CA LEU A 123 -41.11 17.20 -13.10
C LEU A 123 -42.20 17.37 -14.15
N THR A 124 -42.32 16.42 -15.09
CA THR A 124 -43.31 16.46 -16.16
C THR A 124 -44.69 15.98 -15.72
N SER A 125 -44.86 15.53 -14.49
CA SER A 125 -46.13 14.97 -13.97
C SER A 125 -47.21 15.99 -13.69
N GLY A 126 -46.89 17.30 -13.58
CA GLY A 126 -47.82 18.34 -13.16
C GLY A 126 -48.11 18.36 -11.67
N ASP A 127 -47.56 17.44 -10.83
CA ASP A 127 -47.69 17.45 -9.39
C ASP A 127 -46.40 17.97 -8.73
N TRP A 128 -46.47 19.22 -8.22
CA TRP A 128 -45.33 19.91 -7.65
C TRP A 128 -44.77 19.21 -6.39
N VAL A 129 -45.61 18.50 -5.60
CA VAL A 129 -45.16 17.72 -4.43
C VAL A 129 -44.30 16.55 -4.86
N VAL A 130 -44.74 15.82 -5.89
CA VAL A 130 -44.00 14.72 -6.51
C VAL A 130 -42.66 15.22 -7.08
N ALA A 131 -42.66 16.33 -7.84
CA ALA A 131 -41.48 16.95 -8.39
C ALA A 131 -40.48 17.38 -7.31
N THR A 132 -40.97 18.07 -6.27
CA THR A 132 -40.13 18.50 -5.15
C THR A 132 -39.46 17.33 -4.45
N LEU A 133 -40.24 16.28 -4.12
CA LEU A 133 -39.73 15.11 -3.41
C LEU A 133 -38.64 14.36 -4.22
N ALA A 134 -38.87 14.19 -5.53
CA ALA A 134 -37.91 13.52 -6.41
C ALA A 134 -36.62 14.34 -6.57
N CYS A 135 -36.73 15.66 -6.82
CA CYS A 135 -35.57 16.54 -6.98
C CYS A 135 -34.75 16.65 -5.68
N LEU A 136 -35.43 16.79 -4.52
CA LEU A 136 -34.76 16.84 -3.22
C LEU A 136 -34.01 15.55 -2.91
N SER A 137 -34.63 14.39 -3.21
CA SER A 137 -34.00 13.09 -3.06
C SER A 137 -32.76 12.94 -3.95
N ALA A 138 -32.89 13.30 -5.23
CA ALA A 138 -31.74 13.25 -6.16
C ALA A 138 -30.60 14.14 -5.71
N ALA A 139 -30.88 15.39 -5.29
CA ALA A 139 -29.87 16.32 -4.78
C ALA A 139 -29.18 15.79 -3.50
N ALA A 140 -29.94 15.23 -2.57
CA ALA A 140 -29.41 14.64 -1.34
C ALA A 140 -28.49 13.44 -1.63
N MET A 141 -28.77 12.65 -2.70
CA MET A 141 -27.93 11.52 -3.08
C MET A 141 -26.57 11.91 -3.65
N VAL A 142 -26.41 13.09 -4.24
CA VAL A 142 -25.15 13.53 -4.85
C VAL A 142 -23.98 13.51 -3.86
N GLY A 143 -24.21 13.99 -2.63
CA GLY A 143 -23.20 13.93 -1.56
C GLY A 143 -22.77 12.49 -1.24
N GLY A 144 -23.75 11.59 -1.13
CA GLY A 144 -23.50 10.17 -0.90
C GLY A 144 -22.77 9.49 -2.07
N ILE A 145 -23.11 9.83 -3.32
CA ILE A 145 -22.42 9.33 -4.52
C ILE A 145 -20.97 9.80 -4.50
N CYS A 146 -20.73 11.09 -4.25
CA CYS A 146 -19.39 11.68 -4.19
C CYS A 146 -18.54 11.00 -3.09
N PHE A 147 -19.07 10.94 -1.87
CA PHE A 147 -18.38 10.37 -0.72
C PHE A 147 -18.08 8.87 -0.87
N ARG A 148 -18.99 8.11 -1.47
CA ARG A 148 -18.79 6.67 -1.65
C ARG A 148 -17.82 6.32 -2.78
N ASN A 149 -17.82 7.11 -3.85
CA ASN A 149 -17.12 6.77 -5.10
C ASN A 149 -15.92 7.67 -5.38
N PHE A 150 -15.39 8.43 -4.39
CA PHE A 150 -14.22 9.28 -4.60
C PHE A 150 -12.96 8.47 -4.99
N GLY A 151 -12.92 7.16 -4.73
CA GLY A 151 -11.89 6.24 -5.23
C GLY A 151 -11.92 6.05 -6.76
N ALA A 152 -13.03 6.42 -7.43
CA ALA A 152 -13.23 6.35 -8.87
C ALA A 152 -13.95 7.64 -9.34
N PRO A 153 -13.23 8.77 -9.48
CA PRO A 153 -13.86 10.08 -9.66
C PRO A 153 -14.66 10.23 -10.95
N ARG A 154 -14.27 9.54 -12.03
CA ARG A 154 -15.05 9.51 -13.29
C ARG A 154 -16.38 8.75 -13.12
N LEU A 155 -16.37 7.66 -12.32
CA LEU A 155 -17.61 6.97 -11.96
C LEU A 155 -18.53 7.88 -11.16
N ALA A 156 -18.02 8.56 -10.13
CA ALA A 156 -18.78 9.50 -9.34
C ALA A 156 -19.39 10.62 -10.20
N ALA A 157 -18.58 11.26 -11.05
CA ALA A 157 -19.01 12.31 -11.96
C ALA A 157 -20.12 11.84 -12.92
N THR A 158 -19.95 10.64 -13.51
CA THR A 158 -20.95 10.07 -14.43
C THR A 158 -22.25 9.73 -13.71
N MET A 159 -22.17 9.16 -12.48
CA MET A 159 -23.37 8.89 -11.67
C MET A 159 -24.10 10.17 -11.28
N ILE A 160 -23.38 11.22 -10.89
CA ILE A 160 -23.96 12.53 -10.55
C ILE A 160 -24.64 13.15 -11.77
N LEU A 161 -24.00 13.10 -12.94
CA LEU A 161 -24.56 13.57 -14.20
C LEU A 161 -25.84 12.82 -14.56
N MET A 162 -25.84 11.49 -14.44
CA MET A 162 -27.00 10.66 -14.76
C MET A 162 -28.17 10.85 -13.77
N SER A 163 -27.89 11.11 -12.51
CA SER A 163 -28.95 11.29 -11.49
C SER A 163 -29.57 12.67 -11.49
N LEU A 164 -28.78 13.73 -11.71
CA LEU A 164 -29.25 15.12 -11.61
C LEU A 164 -29.36 15.82 -12.96
N GLY A 165 -28.54 15.44 -13.94
CA GLY A 165 -28.59 16.05 -15.29
C GLY A 165 -29.99 16.02 -15.94
N PRO A 166 -30.74 14.92 -15.84
CA PRO A 166 -32.12 14.84 -16.38
C PRO A 166 -33.12 15.86 -15.79
N CYS A 167 -32.79 16.49 -14.64
CA CYS A 167 -33.57 17.60 -14.10
C CYS A 167 -33.71 18.76 -15.12
N MET A 168 -32.66 19.04 -15.91
CA MET A 168 -32.72 20.06 -16.97
C MET A 168 -33.70 19.67 -18.07
N ALA A 169 -33.69 18.41 -18.51
CA ALA A 169 -34.65 17.93 -19.50
C ALA A 169 -36.09 18.02 -18.95
N GLY A 170 -36.30 17.56 -17.71
CA GLY A 170 -37.61 17.72 -17.07
C GLY A 170 -38.08 19.16 -17.02
N ALA A 171 -37.21 20.09 -16.60
CA ALA A 171 -37.53 21.54 -16.53
C ALA A 171 -37.91 22.11 -17.89
N ALA A 172 -37.24 21.69 -18.98
CA ALA A 172 -37.56 22.16 -20.34
C ALA A 172 -38.99 21.78 -20.78
N PHE A 173 -39.49 20.63 -20.36
CA PHE A 173 -40.81 20.14 -20.78
C PHE A 173 -41.97 20.58 -19.86
N THR A 174 -41.69 21.30 -18.76
CA THR A 174 -42.76 21.77 -17.86
C THR A 174 -43.47 23.00 -18.41
N GLY A 175 -42.83 23.81 -19.25
CA GLY A 175 -43.33 25.11 -19.73
C GLY A 175 -43.32 26.18 -18.67
N GLU A 176 -42.76 25.93 -17.48
CA GLU A 176 -42.70 26.87 -16.36
C GLU A 176 -41.43 27.74 -16.44
N PRO A 177 -41.54 29.08 -16.71
CA PRO A 177 -40.36 29.94 -16.96
C PRO A 177 -39.37 30.00 -15.80
N LEU A 178 -39.85 29.93 -14.52
CA LEU A 178 -38.99 29.98 -13.35
C LEU A 178 -38.06 28.78 -13.27
N LEU A 179 -38.46 27.64 -13.83
CA LEU A 179 -37.60 26.41 -13.84
C LEU A 179 -36.42 26.57 -14.81
N TYR A 180 -36.39 27.52 -15.70
CA TYR A 180 -35.23 27.78 -16.55
C TYR A 180 -33.97 28.19 -15.75
N VAL A 181 -34.12 28.62 -14.50
CA VAL A 181 -32.97 28.83 -13.61
C VAL A 181 -32.17 27.56 -13.35
N VAL A 182 -32.81 26.38 -13.53
CA VAL A 182 -32.16 25.08 -13.42
C VAL A 182 -31.05 24.88 -14.45
N PHE A 183 -31.15 25.52 -15.65
CA PHE A 183 -30.12 25.49 -16.69
C PHE A 183 -28.84 26.24 -16.29
N LEU A 184 -28.89 27.13 -15.32
CA LEU A 184 -27.71 27.74 -14.71
C LEU A 184 -27.25 26.93 -13.49
N GLN A 185 -28.20 26.59 -12.62
CA GLN A 185 -27.93 26.00 -11.31
C GLN A 185 -27.38 24.57 -11.41
N ALA A 186 -28.01 23.72 -12.26
CA ALA A 186 -27.58 22.31 -12.36
C ALA A 186 -26.16 22.15 -12.92
N PRO A 187 -25.76 22.82 -14.03
CA PRO A 187 -24.37 22.76 -14.52
C PRO A 187 -23.35 23.24 -13.51
N LEU A 188 -23.60 24.32 -12.79
CA LEU A 188 -22.71 24.85 -11.74
C LEU A 188 -22.55 23.83 -10.61
N TYR A 189 -23.65 23.23 -10.17
CA TYR A 189 -23.63 22.20 -9.13
C TYR A 189 -22.92 20.91 -9.59
N LEU A 190 -23.21 20.44 -10.82
CA LEU A 190 -22.53 19.30 -11.42
C LEU A 190 -21.02 19.53 -11.54
N PHE A 191 -20.63 20.71 -11.98
CA PHE A 191 -19.22 21.10 -12.07
C PHE A 191 -18.56 21.09 -10.68
N ALA A 192 -19.17 21.77 -9.69
CA ALA A 192 -18.64 21.84 -8.34
C ALA A 192 -18.47 20.46 -7.70
N MET A 193 -19.48 19.58 -7.82
CA MET A 193 -19.44 18.23 -7.25
C MET A 193 -18.45 17.32 -7.97
N THR A 194 -18.35 17.45 -9.30
CA THR A 194 -17.33 16.74 -10.09
C THR A 194 -15.93 17.18 -9.70
N ALA A 195 -15.68 18.49 -9.61
CA ALA A 195 -14.40 19.04 -9.17
C ALA A 195 -14.04 18.57 -7.75
N ALA A 196 -15.03 18.54 -6.84
CA ALA A 196 -14.85 18.02 -5.48
C ALA A 196 -14.45 16.52 -5.48
N ALA A 197 -15.11 15.68 -6.29
CA ALA A 197 -14.77 14.27 -6.41
C ALA A 197 -13.33 14.05 -6.89
N PHE A 198 -12.90 14.77 -7.93
CA PHE A 198 -11.50 14.71 -8.42
C PHE A 198 -10.50 15.24 -7.40
N LYS A 199 -10.82 16.34 -6.69
CA LYS A 199 -9.95 16.90 -5.64
C LYS A 199 -9.78 15.90 -4.48
N LEU A 200 -10.87 15.32 -4.00
CA LEU A 200 -10.83 14.30 -2.94
C LEU A 200 -10.01 13.07 -3.36
N ASN A 201 -10.21 12.58 -4.59
CA ASN A 201 -9.43 11.48 -5.12
C ASN A 201 -7.93 11.81 -5.16
N LYS A 202 -7.55 12.99 -5.68
CA LYS A 202 -6.15 13.42 -5.74
C LYS A 202 -5.53 13.51 -4.34
N MET A 203 -6.26 14.03 -3.35
CA MET A 203 -5.79 14.10 -1.97
C MET A 203 -5.58 12.70 -1.38
N LEU A 204 -6.53 11.78 -1.59
CA LEU A 204 -6.42 10.41 -1.10
C LEU A 204 -5.23 9.67 -1.74
N VAL A 205 -5.05 9.78 -3.05
CA VAL A 205 -3.91 9.17 -3.76
C VAL A 205 -2.59 9.73 -3.22
N ALA A 206 -2.49 11.06 -3.04
CA ALA A 206 -1.29 11.70 -2.49
C ALA A 206 -0.99 11.20 -1.06
N THR A 207 -2.03 11.08 -0.21
CA THR A 207 -1.87 10.56 1.17
C THR A 207 -1.38 9.11 1.16
N MET A 208 -1.97 8.24 0.33
CA MET A 208 -1.55 6.84 0.22
C MET A 208 -0.12 6.68 -0.32
N GLN A 209 0.27 7.55 -1.27
CA GLN A 209 1.66 7.56 -1.79
C GLN A 209 2.64 8.04 -0.72
N ALA A 210 2.30 9.09 0.04
CA ALA A 210 3.12 9.60 1.13
C ALA A 210 3.27 8.57 2.25
N GLU A 211 2.18 7.88 2.64
CA GLU A 211 2.20 6.80 3.62
C GLU A 211 3.14 5.66 3.18
N ARG A 212 3.01 5.21 1.92
CA ARG A 212 3.89 4.17 1.35
C ARG A 212 5.35 4.60 1.34
N GLU A 213 5.64 5.84 0.97
CA GLU A 213 7.01 6.37 0.95
C GLU A 213 7.57 6.50 2.39
N ASN A 214 6.73 6.92 3.35
CA ASN A 214 7.12 6.96 4.76
C ASN A 214 7.41 5.56 5.30
N ASP A 215 6.57 4.56 5.00
CA ASP A 215 6.79 3.17 5.37
C ASP A 215 8.10 2.64 4.76
N ARG A 216 8.36 2.97 3.48
CA ARG A 216 9.59 2.59 2.81
C ARG A 216 10.82 3.20 3.50
N ARG A 217 10.77 4.50 3.81
CA ARG A 217 11.87 5.20 4.53
C ARG A 217 12.04 4.70 5.95
N ALA A 218 10.95 4.36 6.63
CA ALA A 218 10.99 3.82 7.97
C ALA A 218 11.68 2.44 8.05
N ARG A 219 11.64 1.63 6.96
CA ARG A 219 12.12 0.24 6.94
C ARG A 219 13.31 -0.02 6.05
N HIS A 220 13.70 0.91 5.19
CA HIS A 220 14.81 0.75 4.25
C HIS A 220 15.84 1.85 4.37
N ASP A 221 17.10 1.50 4.09
CA ASP A 221 18.19 2.46 3.97
C ASP A 221 18.04 3.24 2.65
N PRO A 222 18.05 4.59 2.68
CA PRO A 222 17.78 5.40 1.50
C PRO A 222 18.88 5.34 0.44
N LEU A 223 20.12 5.02 0.82
CA LEU A 223 21.26 4.95 -0.09
C LEU A 223 21.27 3.64 -0.89
N THR A 224 21.12 2.52 -0.18
CA THR A 224 21.29 1.17 -0.74
C THR A 224 19.96 0.50 -1.08
N GLY A 225 18.86 0.97 -0.50
CA GLY A 225 17.53 0.34 -0.62
C GLY A 225 17.42 -1.03 0.05
N LEU A 226 18.43 -1.47 0.81
CA LEU A 226 18.33 -2.62 1.72
C LEU A 226 17.43 -2.29 2.90
N SER A 227 17.06 -3.29 3.70
CA SER A 227 16.42 -3.03 4.98
C SER A 227 17.32 -2.15 5.85
N ASN A 228 16.72 -1.26 6.64
CA ASN A 228 17.41 -0.60 7.74
C ASN A 228 17.25 -1.42 9.03
N ARG A 229 17.70 -0.89 10.16
CA ARG A 229 17.60 -1.57 11.47
C ARG A 229 16.15 -1.92 11.84
N SER A 230 15.19 -1.03 11.53
CA SER A 230 13.77 -1.29 11.79
C SER A 230 13.22 -2.40 10.89
N GLY A 231 13.53 -2.38 9.60
CA GLY A 231 13.16 -3.43 8.65
C GLY A 231 13.75 -4.80 9.01
N LEU A 232 14.99 -4.82 9.55
CA LEU A 232 15.62 -6.03 10.06
C LEU A 232 14.88 -6.57 11.31
N THR A 233 14.44 -5.70 12.22
CA THR A 233 13.64 -6.08 13.39
C THR A 233 12.34 -6.76 12.96
N ASP A 234 11.64 -6.14 12.00
CA ASP A 234 10.39 -6.69 11.44
C ASP A 234 10.63 -8.06 10.79
N ALA A 235 11.76 -8.25 10.11
CA ALA A 235 12.12 -9.52 9.48
C ALA A 235 12.34 -10.64 10.50
N VAL A 236 13.02 -10.36 11.62
CA VAL A 236 13.20 -11.32 12.72
C VAL A 236 11.86 -11.71 13.33
N HIS A 237 10.98 -10.74 13.58
CA HIS A 237 9.64 -11.01 14.09
C HIS A 237 8.81 -11.85 13.10
N ALA A 238 8.89 -11.56 11.80
CA ALA A 238 8.18 -12.30 10.76
C ALA A 238 8.64 -13.76 10.67
N LYS A 239 9.95 -14.03 10.69
CA LYS A 239 10.49 -15.40 10.71
C LYS A 239 9.96 -16.23 11.88
N ARG A 240 9.92 -15.64 13.06
CA ARG A 240 9.36 -16.28 14.26
C ARG A 240 7.87 -16.53 14.19
N ALA A 241 7.11 -15.58 13.69
CA ALA A 241 5.67 -15.74 13.49
C ALA A 241 5.34 -16.87 12.51
N GLN A 242 6.25 -17.18 11.57
CA GLN A 242 6.16 -18.29 10.62
C GLN A 242 6.64 -19.64 11.20
N GLY A 243 7.11 -19.66 12.46
CA GLY A 243 7.60 -20.86 13.13
C GLY A 243 9.08 -21.15 12.86
N GLU A 244 9.81 -20.28 12.14
CA GLU A 244 11.26 -20.43 11.93
C GLU A 244 11.99 -20.08 13.23
N GLN A 245 12.38 -21.11 14.00
CA GLN A 245 13.10 -20.96 15.26
C GLN A 245 14.61 -20.87 15.06
N VAL A 246 15.12 -21.50 14.00
CA VAL A 246 16.56 -21.60 13.70
C VAL A 246 16.88 -20.75 12.48
N PHE A 247 17.74 -19.75 12.66
CA PHE A 247 18.24 -18.88 11.60
C PHE A 247 19.58 -18.27 11.99
N ALA A 248 20.37 -17.85 11.00
CA ALA A 248 21.65 -17.17 11.19
C ALA A 248 21.52 -15.67 11.01
N LEU A 249 22.27 -14.90 11.81
CA LEU A 249 22.51 -13.49 11.63
C LEU A 249 24.02 -13.28 11.38
N LEU A 250 24.36 -12.71 10.23
CA LEU A 250 25.74 -12.38 9.87
C LEU A 250 25.90 -10.86 9.91
N PHE A 251 26.77 -10.37 10.77
CA PHE A 251 27.16 -8.97 10.85
C PHE A 251 28.42 -8.76 10.02
N LEU A 252 28.36 -7.92 8.99
CA LEU A 252 29.44 -7.67 8.05
C LEU A 252 29.90 -6.21 8.14
N ASP A 253 31.20 -5.99 8.04
CA ASP A 253 31.80 -4.66 8.03
C ASP A 253 32.89 -4.61 6.94
N LEU A 254 32.88 -3.54 6.13
CA LEU A 254 33.80 -3.39 5.01
C LEU A 254 35.16 -2.92 5.49
N ASP A 255 36.17 -3.79 5.35
CA ASP A 255 37.53 -3.53 5.78
C ASP A 255 38.21 -2.45 4.93
N GLY A 256 38.48 -1.26 5.51
CA GLY A 256 39.16 -0.19 4.82
C GLY A 256 38.26 0.76 4.02
N PHE A 257 36.95 0.72 4.23
CA PHE A 257 35.99 1.62 3.56
C PHE A 257 36.33 3.11 3.73
N LYS A 258 36.88 3.51 4.88
CA LYS A 258 37.35 4.86 5.11
C LYS A 258 38.42 5.29 4.08
N THR A 259 39.37 4.40 3.74
CA THR A 259 40.39 4.67 2.73
C THR A 259 39.79 4.94 1.34
N VAL A 260 38.70 4.24 1.00
CA VAL A 260 37.95 4.48 -0.26
C VAL A 260 37.34 5.87 -0.26
N ASN A 261 36.71 6.28 0.85
CA ASN A 261 36.17 7.63 1.00
C ASN A 261 37.28 8.71 0.93
N ASP A 262 38.38 8.47 1.60
CA ASP A 262 39.52 9.43 1.62
C ASP A 262 40.17 9.57 0.23
N THR A 263 40.15 8.51 -0.58
CA THR A 263 40.78 8.49 -1.92
C THR A 263 39.82 8.97 -3.03
N TYR A 264 38.56 8.54 -3.01
CA TYR A 264 37.59 8.75 -4.10
C TYR A 264 36.43 9.65 -3.70
N GLY A 265 36.49 10.24 -2.52
CA GLY A 265 35.44 11.07 -1.95
C GLY A 265 34.19 10.26 -1.52
N HIS A 266 33.27 10.91 -0.82
CA HIS A 266 32.03 10.29 -0.36
C HIS A 266 31.16 9.75 -1.52
N ALA A 267 31.18 10.39 -2.67
CA ALA A 267 30.46 9.93 -3.86
C ALA A 267 30.97 8.56 -4.36
N GLY A 268 32.30 8.33 -4.29
CA GLY A 268 32.91 7.03 -4.60
C GLY A 268 32.51 5.96 -3.58
N GLY A 269 32.54 6.29 -2.29
CA GLY A 269 32.09 5.41 -1.22
C GLY A 269 30.60 5.05 -1.33
N ASP A 270 29.74 6.02 -1.64
CA ASP A 270 28.31 5.79 -1.85
C ASP A 270 28.05 4.85 -3.04
N ARG A 271 28.80 4.97 -4.13
CA ARG A 271 28.73 4.03 -5.27
C ARG A 271 29.12 2.63 -4.83
N LEU A 272 30.24 2.50 -4.11
CA LEU A 272 30.69 1.20 -3.60
C LEU A 272 29.64 0.55 -2.70
N LEU A 273 29.04 1.29 -1.76
CA LEU A 273 27.98 0.79 -0.89
C LEU A 273 26.76 0.29 -1.66
N LYS A 274 26.35 1.00 -2.71
CA LYS A 274 25.26 0.56 -3.61
C LYS A 274 25.61 -0.74 -4.33
N MET A 275 26.83 -0.86 -4.83
CA MET A 275 27.29 -2.07 -5.53
C MET A 275 27.44 -3.26 -4.59
N VAL A 276 27.92 -3.05 -3.36
CA VAL A 276 27.92 -4.08 -2.30
C VAL A 276 26.51 -4.55 -2.00
N ALA A 277 25.56 -3.62 -1.83
CA ALA A 277 24.16 -3.95 -1.57
C ALA A 277 23.52 -4.75 -2.72
N GLU A 278 23.82 -4.39 -3.97
CA GLU A 278 23.33 -5.13 -5.14
C GLU A 278 23.91 -6.54 -5.20
N ARG A 279 25.20 -6.67 -4.92
CA ARG A 279 25.90 -7.98 -4.85
C ARG A 279 25.32 -8.87 -3.75
N LEU A 280 25.03 -8.31 -2.58
CA LEU A 280 24.34 -9.02 -1.50
C LEU A 280 22.95 -9.52 -1.94
N ARG A 281 22.14 -8.67 -2.62
CA ARG A 281 20.81 -9.09 -3.10
C ARG A 281 20.87 -10.26 -4.08
N HIS A 282 21.86 -10.27 -4.97
CA HIS A 282 22.01 -11.36 -5.95
C HIS A 282 22.45 -12.68 -5.35
N LEU A 283 23.13 -12.66 -4.21
CA LEU A 283 23.65 -13.86 -3.54
C LEU A 283 22.65 -14.49 -2.59
N LEU A 284 21.69 -13.73 -2.10
CA LEU A 284 20.74 -14.15 -1.09
C LEU A 284 19.47 -14.74 -1.72
N ARG A 285 18.85 -15.67 -0.99
CA ARG A 285 17.57 -16.27 -1.36
C ARG A 285 16.44 -15.26 -1.08
N THR A 286 15.27 -15.50 -1.65
CA THR A 286 14.07 -14.68 -1.40
C THR A 286 13.62 -14.70 0.07
N SER A 287 13.96 -15.76 0.81
CA SER A 287 13.70 -15.91 2.25
C SER A 287 14.69 -15.17 3.14
N ASP A 288 15.82 -14.74 2.59
CA ASP A 288 16.88 -14.07 3.33
C ASP A 288 16.71 -12.57 3.25
N VAL A 289 17.17 -11.85 4.28
CA VAL A 289 17.05 -10.39 4.35
C VAL A 289 18.45 -9.78 4.52
N ALA A 290 18.79 -8.86 3.61
CA ALA A 290 19.95 -7.99 3.78
C ALA A 290 19.52 -6.64 4.33
N ALA A 291 20.27 -6.13 5.30
CA ALA A 291 20.08 -4.82 5.90
C ALA A 291 21.39 -4.03 5.92
N ARG A 292 21.29 -2.69 5.88
CA ARG A 292 22.40 -1.79 6.22
C ARG A 292 22.00 -1.04 7.48
N ILE A 293 22.80 -1.14 8.54
CA ILE A 293 22.47 -0.57 9.86
C ILE A 293 23.25 0.70 10.18
N GLY A 294 24.30 1.00 9.45
CA GLY A 294 25.10 2.23 9.60
C GLY A 294 26.31 2.21 8.67
N GLY A 295 26.87 3.36 8.32
CA GLY A 295 28.13 3.50 7.62
C GLY A 295 28.47 2.41 6.58
N ASP A 296 29.41 1.56 6.89
CA ASP A 296 29.91 0.40 6.15
C ASP A 296 29.45 -0.95 6.74
N GLU A 297 28.47 -0.91 7.65
CA GLU A 297 27.95 -2.08 8.37
C GLU A 297 26.70 -2.65 7.69
N PHE A 298 26.77 -3.93 7.35
CA PHE A 298 25.67 -4.69 6.77
C PHE A 298 25.29 -5.88 7.65
N VAL A 299 24.03 -6.29 7.60
CA VAL A 299 23.56 -7.49 8.30
C VAL A 299 22.80 -8.37 7.32
N VAL A 300 23.06 -9.65 7.39
CA VAL A 300 22.30 -10.66 6.65
C VAL A 300 21.59 -11.56 7.65
N LEU A 301 20.27 -11.69 7.50
CA LEU A 301 19.43 -12.64 8.21
C LEU A 301 19.08 -13.77 7.24
N ALA A 302 19.55 -14.96 7.50
CA ALA A 302 19.38 -16.08 6.58
C ALA A 302 18.83 -17.32 7.29
N THR A 303 18.03 -18.11 6.58
CA THR A 303 17.62 -19.44 7.05
C THR A 303 18.83 -20.38 6.98
N ALA A 304 19.28 -20.88 8.12
CA ALA A 304 20.37 -21.84 8.25
C ALA A 304 20.00 -22.85 9.31
N SER A 305 20.17 -24.14 8.98
CA SER A 305 19.81 -25.25 9.89
C SER A 305 20.94 -25.65 10.83
N ALA A 306 22.17 -25.31 10.46
CA ALA A 306 23.38 -25.65 11.21
C ALA A 306 24.41 -24.50 11.15
N GLN A 307 25.39 -24.53 12.05
CA GLN A 307 26.48 -23.55 12.09
C GLN A 307 27.34 -23.60 10.81
N GLU A 308 27.52 -24.81 10.25
CA GLU A 308 28.26 -25.05 9.01
C GLU A 308 27.63 -24.32 7.83
N ASP A 309 26.29 -24.35 7.70
CA ASP A 309 25.54 -23.64 6.66
C ASP A 309 25.78 -22.13 6.74
N ALA A 310 25.76 -21.58 7.96
CA ALA A 310 25.99 -20.17 8.23
C ALA A 310 27.43 -19.74 7.92
N LEU A 311 28.41 -20.57 8.27
CA LEU A 311 29.83 -20.36 7.94
C LEU A 311 30.08 -20.43 6.44
N GLU A 312 29.45 -21.38 5.73
CA GLU A 312 29.55 -21.49 4.27
C GLU A 312 28.98 -20.25 3.58
N LEU A 313 27.79 -19.80 4.03
CA LEU A 313 27.21 -18.55 3.56
C LEU A 313 28.16 -17.39 3.81
N GLY A 314 28.73 -17.27 5.00
CA GLY A 314 29.68 -16.23 5.36
C GLY A 314 30.90 -16.19 4.42
N ARG A 315 31.52 -17.33 4.16
CA ARG A 315 32.66 -17.45 3.23
C ARG A 315 32.26 -17.06 1.80
N ARG A 316 31.08 -17.47 1.34
CA ARG A 316 30.56 -17.13 0.01
C ARG A 316 30.30 -15.64 -0.13
N LEU A 317 29.74 -14.99 0.90
CA LEU A 317 29.52 -13.54 0.92
C LEU A 317 30.85 -12.79 0.90
N ILE A 318 31.82 -13.18 1.72
CA ILE A 318 33.15 -12.58 1.76
C ILE A 318 33.82 -12.67 0.39
N SER A 319 33.88 -13.86 -0.21
CA SER A 319 34.47 -14.06 -1.53
C SER A 319 33.84 -13.19 -2.60
N ALA A 320 32.53 -13.06 -2.58
CA ALA A 320 31.82 -12.25 -3.56
C ALA A 320 31.98 -10.75 -3.33
N ILE A 321 31.95 -10.27 -2.09
CA ILE A 321 32.09 -8.84 -1.78
C ILE A 321 33.52 -8.37 -2.03
N THR A 322 34.53 -9.23 -1.83
CA THR A 322 35.95 -8.87 -2.05
C THR A 322 36.32 -8.76 -3.53
N ALA A 323 35.53 -9.28 -4.45
CA ALA A 323 35.75 -9.09 -5.88
C ALA A 323 35.70 -7.62 -6.27
N SER A 324 36.48 -7.23 -7.30
CA SER A 324 36.63 -5.83 -7.73
C SER A 324 35.30 -5.16 -8.12
N TYR A 325 35.24 -3.86 -7.93
CA TYR A 325 34.14 -2.98 -8.26
C TYR A 325 34.59 -1.92 -9.25
N ASP A 326 33.85 -1.73 -10.32
CA ASP A 326 34.06 -0.62 -11.27
C ASP A 326 33.26 0.59 -10.78
N LEU A 327 33.97 1.58 -10.25
CA LEU A 327 33.35 2.85 -9.81
C LEU A 327 33.08 3.81 -10.98
N GLY A 328 33.37 3.42 -12.24
CA GLY A 328 33.31 4.26 -13.43
C GLY A 328 34.63 4.99 -13.70
N GLU A 329 34.74 5.61 -14.89
CA GLU A 329 35.93 6.36 -15.34
C GLU A 329 37.23 5.53 -15.31
N GLY A 330 37.12 4.19 -15.43
CA GLY A 330 38.27 3.28 -15.38
C GLY A 330 38.81 3.01 -13.97
N ILE A 331 38.12 3.44 -12.93
CA ILE A 331 38.52 3.24 -11.53
C ILE A 331 38.00 1.88 -11.04
N SER A 332 38.93 0.95 -10.78
CA SER A 332 38.60 -0.36 -10.17
C SER A 332 39.07 -0.41 -8.72
N VAL A 333 38.19 -0.78 -7.81
CA VAL A 333 38.46 -0.84 -6.37
C VAL A 333 38.14 -2.23 -5.83
N SER A 334 39.00 -2.76 -4.97
CA SER A 334 38.70 -3.96 -4.17
C SER A 334 38.65 -3.59 -2.70
N ILE A 335 37.69 -4.21 -1.97
CA ILE A 335 37.52 -3.96 -0.54
C ILE A 335 37.39 -5.30 0.18
N GLY A 336 38.00 -5.42 1.37
CA GLY A 336 37.80 -6.55 2.24
C GLY A 336 36.46 -6.48 2.98
N VAL A 337 36.02 -7.60 3.54
CA VAL A 337 34.88 -7.65 4.43
C VAL A 337 35.11 -8.68 5.53
N SER A 338 34.90 -8.28 6.77
CA SER A 338 34.92 -9.17 7.93
C SER A 338 33.50 -9.44 8.40
N ALA A 339 33.25 -10.65 8.91
CA ALA A 339 31.90 -11.05 9.34
C ALA A 339 31.93 -11.76 10.71
N GLY A 340 30.96 -11.40 11.58
CA GLY A 340 30.62 -12.17 12.77
C GLY A 340 29.28 -12.85 12.59
N ILE A 341 29.16 -14.09 13.03
CA ILE A 341 27.99 -14.94 12.81
C ILE A 341 27.37 -15.34 14.15
N ALA A 342 26.07 -15.11 14.32
CA ALA A 342 25.27 -15.57 15.45
C ALA A 342 24.11 -16.44 14.94
N MET A 343 23.75 -17.48 15.73
CA MET A 343 22.64 -18.40 15.45
C MET A 343 21.52 -18.21 16.46
N ALA A 344 20.29 -18.11 16.02
CA ALA A 344 19.13 -18.28 16.89
C ALA A 344 18.75 -19.77 16.95
N PRO A 345 18.30 -20.28 18.13
CA PRO A 345 18.17 -19.62 19.43
C PRO A 345 19.46 -19.68 20.28
N GLU A 346 20.53 -20.31 19.83
CA GLU A 346 21.75 -20.62 20.58
C GLU A 346 22.44 -19.39 21.16
N HIS A 347 22.53 -18.31 20.34
CA HIS A 347 23.23 -17.07 20.69
C HIS A 347 22.27 -15.94 21.11
N GLY A 348 20.99 -16.20 21.19
CA GLY A 348 19.98 -15.24 21.60
C GLY A 348 18.65 -15.42 20.86
N ASN A 349 17.63 -14.79 21.46
CA ASN A 349 16.28 -14.91 20.93
C ASN A 349 15.77 -13.61 20.30
N ASP A 350 16.34 -12.47 20.55
CA ASP A 350 15.96 -11.21 19.93
C ASP A 350 17.09 -10.64 19.05
N LEU A 351 16.74 -9.63 18.26
CA LEU A 351 17.70 -9.00 17.36
C LEU A 351 18.84 -8.33 18.14
N THR A 352 18.58 -7.78 19.32
CA THR A 352 19.56 -7.03 20.11
C THR A 352 20.65 -7.97 20.62
N ASP A 353 20.25 -9.12 21.14
CA ASP A 353 21.18 -10.15 21.61
C ASP A 353 22.02 -10.71 20.44
N LEU A 354 21.36 -11.08 19.33
CA LEU A 354 22.04 -11.63 18.16
C LEU A 354 23.05 -10.64 17.56
N LEU A 355 22.69 -9.35 17.46
CA LEU A 355 23.61 -8.31 16.98
C LEU A 355 24.80 -8.12 17.92
N ALA A 356 24.58 -8.11 19.25
CA ALA A 356 25.66 -7.92 20.22
C ALA A 356 26.68 -9.06 20.18
N VAL A 357 26.18 -10.29 19.98
CA VAL A 357 27.05 -11.49 19.93
C VAL A 357 27.76 -11.58 18.58
N ALA A 358 27.07 -11.27 17.49
CA ALA A 358 27.68 -11.20 16.16
C ALA A 358 28.75 -10.08 16.06
N ASP A 359 28.51 -8.91 16.69
CA ASP A 359 29.52 -7.83 16.75
C ASP A 359 30.79 -8.28 17.49
N ALA A 360 30.65 -9.02 18.60
CA ALA A 360 31.81 -9.58 19.29
C ALA A 360 32.63 -10.55 18.40
N ALA A 361 31.93 -11.42 17.64
CA ALA A 361 32.58 -12.33 16.69
C ALA A 361 33.19 -11.58 15.50
N LEU A 362 32.55 -10.49 15.03
CA LEU A 362 33.12 -9.61 14.00
C LEU A 362 34.43 -8.95 14.48
N TYR A 363 34.47 -8.53 15.73
CA TYR A 363 35.70 -7.99 16.32
C TYR A 363 36.83 -9.04 16.32
N GLU A 364 36.52 -10.30 16.65
CA GLU A 364 37.49 -11.41 16.54
C GLU A 364 37.96 -11.61 15.09
N ALA A 365 37.06 -11.56 14.13
CA ALA A 365 37.41 -11.66 12.70
C ALA A 365 38.37 -10.55 12.28
N LYS A 366 38.15 -9.32 12.69
CA LYS A 366 39.00 -8.15 12.41
C LYS A 366 40.39 -8.26 13.06
N THR A 367 40.45 -8.68 14.32
CA THR A 367 41.73 -8.82 15.03
C THR A 367 42.57 -10.01 14.58
N SER A 368 41.92 -11.06 14.07
CA SER A 368 42.58 -12.28 13.56
C SER A 368 43.10 -12.14 12.12
N GLY A 369 43.07 -10.94 11.51
CA GLY A 369 43.65 -10.68 10.19
C GLY A 369 42.65 -10.28 9.11
N LYS A 370 41.39 -9.94 9.46
CA LYS A 370 40.35 -9.41 8.56
C LYS A 370 39.93 -10.39 7.43
N SER A 371 39.03 -9.96 6.56
CA SER A 371 38.55 -10.73 5.40
C SER A 371 38.16 -12.17 5.70
N ARG A 372 37.52 -12.40 6.84
CA ARG A 372 37.07 -13.72 7.33
C ARG A 372 35.79 -13.64 8.12
N CYS A 373 35.18 -14.80 8.34
CA CYS A 373 34.04 -14.93 9.25
C CYS A 373 34.43 -15.69 10.50
N CYS A 374 33.89 -15.27 11.66
CA CYS A 374 33.98 -15.96 12.95
C CYS A 374 32.57 -16.28 13.45
N MET A 375 32.40 -17.50 14.02
CA MET A 375 31.19 -17.87 14.72
C MET A 375 31.22 -17.31 16.13
N ALA A 376 30.10 -16.79 16.58
CA ALA A 376 29.96 -16.29 17.93
C ALA A 376 30.08 -17.40 18.99
N THR A 377 30.53 -17.05 20.15
CA THR A 377 30.54 -17.93 21.32
C THR A 377 29.20 -17.85 22.05
N PRO A 378 28.64 -18.95 22.59
CA PRO A 378 27.36 -18.94 23.29
C PRO A 378 27.29 -17.86 24.40
N MET A 379 26.09 -17.32 24.63
CA MET A 379 25.84 -16.19 25.58
C MET A 379 26.31 -16.45 27.02
N SER A 380 26.39 -17.70 27.45
CA SER A 380 26.94 -18.09 28.75
C SER A 380 28.36 -17.56 29.02
N ASN A 381 29.14 -17.30 27.97
CA ASN A 381 30.50 -16.80 28.04
C ASN A 381 30.65 -15.29 27.76
N LEU A 382 29.57 -14.59 27.33
CA LEU A 382 29.62 -13.16 26.99
C LEU A 382 29.92 -12.25 28.17
N ALA A 383 29.47 -12.61 29.39
CA ALA A 383 29.79 -11.87 30.61
C ALA A 383 31.30 -11.93 30.93
N ALA A 384 31.94 -13.04 30.61
CA ALA A 384 33.38 -13.21 30.72
C ALA A 384 34.14 -12.37 29.67
N LEU A 385 33.66 -12.37 28.41
CA LEU A 385 34.25 -11.57 27.34
C LEU A 385 34.09 -10.04 27.56
N ARG A 386 32.97 -9.58 28.08
CA ARG A 386 32.79 -8.17 28.49
C ARG A 386 33.74 -7.75 29.60
N ARG A 387 33.99 -8.61 30.57
CA ARG A 387 35.00 -8.37 31.63
C ARG A 387 36.43 -8.32 31.09
N LEU A 388 36.75 -9.17 30.11
CA LEU A 388 38.04 -9.17 29.43
C LEU A 388 38.26 -7.89 28.59
N LYS A 389 37.23 -7.46 27.83
CA LYS A 389 37.29 -6.19 27.07
C LYS A 389 37.51 -4.96 28.00
N SER A 390 36.82 -4.88 29.12
CA SER A 390 36.99 -3.78 30.08
C SER A 390 38.38 -3.78 30.72
N GLN A 391 38.96 -4.95 30.98
CA GLN A 391 40.32 -5.07 31.51
C GLN A 391 41.42 -4.71 30.48
N VAL A 392 41.21 -5.04 29.20
CA VAL A 392 42.17 -4.65 28.15
C VAL A 392 42.15 -3.15 27.91
N VAL A 393 40.95 -2.54 27.83
CA VAL A 393 40.81 -1.08 27.66
C VAL A 393 41.42 -0.32 28.87
N SER A 394 41.22 -0.82 30.10
CA SER A 394 41.84 -0.20 31.29
C SER A 394 43.36 -0.36 31.35
N ARG A 395 43.93 -1.43 30.78
CA ARG A 395 45.39 -1.62 30.73
C ARG A 395 46.06 -0.78 29.64
N VAL A 396 45.39 -0.56 28.50
CA VAL A 396 45.91 0.30 27.42
C VAL A 396 45.78 1.78 27.81
N GLY A 397 44.74 2.19 28.53
CA GLY A 397 44.59 3.55 29.03
C GLY A 397 45.47 3.88 30.24
N ALA A 398 46.08 2.89 30.89
CA ALA A 398 47.01 3.10 32.01
C ALA A 398 48.50 3.08 31.57
N ALA A 399 48.76 2.82 30.27
CA ALA A 399 50.11 2.77 29.67
C ALA A 399 50.34 3.94 28.67
N ALA A 400 49.43 4.89 28.57
CA ALA A 400 49.53 6.15 27.86
C ALA A 400 49.45 7.32 28.87
#